data_cc1e6485e4915416eb4cd639e4cdb3a6
#
_entry.id   cc1e6485e4915416eb4cd639e4cdb3a6
#
_cell.length_a   1.000
_cell.length_b   1.000
_cell.length_c   1.000
_cell.angle_alpha   90.00
_cell.angle_beta   90.00
_cell.angle_gamma   90.00
#
_symmetry.space_group_name_H-M   'P 1'
#
loop_
_entity.id
_entity.type
_entity.pdbx_description
1 polymer ?
#
loop_
_entity_poly.entity_id
_entity_poly.type
_entity_poly.pdbx_seq_one_letter_code
_entity_poly.pdbx_strand_id
1 'polypeptide(L)'
;MSKVSLPFSATPLSSWQGQLRKELKENTSLLNYHSPIEALSLSLLDLENDQLVHADLPAFPWKRTVNVAATHAKQSNQIILDALMQGADAIFIANATTQTNWPELLSNIQTAYLSCLIEFESYSAAEHFKQYATPEQISHCIALHKDGPLFNFISTFELQQIGANCSTELAGGLLNLHQQLEQTTTDKTLYFELGIGNEFFIEIAKFRALRQLIKQLEELHHIKIEIKVLAKTGFCNKSLKDPYTNLLRQATESLSAIMGGAHFMCIQTYDQLSTAGPSTFGQRMALNIGNLISEEAQLSILKDPLQGAYLIEQLTLALLKKSWALLCHLDGMGQAAPEKLKEAIIQTRNIRLEQFHSGANTLIGINAFMNEFDSPKAEWAESPTVLGLPYLILEKIAV
;
A
#
# COMPACT_ATOMS: atom_id res chain seq x y z
N MET A 1 5.32 11.35 -34.80
CA MET A 1 6.66 11.60 -34.22
C MET A 1 7.68 10.92 -35.13
N SER A 2 8.62 11.66 -35.70
CA SER A 2 9.70 11.08 -36.54
C SER A 2 10.61 10.24 -35.61
N LYS A 3 10.83 8.97 -35.97
CA LYS A 3 11.82 8.12 -35.28
C LYS A 3 13.19 8.80 -35.42
N VAL A 4 13.78 9.19 -34.31
CA VAL A 4 15.16 9.66 -34.27
C VAL A 4 16.04 8.45 -34.62
N SER A 5 16.66 8.45 -35.80
CA SER A 5 17.64 7.42 -36.17
C SER A 5 18.94 7.70 -35.41
N LEU A 6 19.30 6.81 -34.51
CA LEU A 6 20.59 6.87 -33.81
C LEU A 6 21.69 6.36 -34.77
N PRO A 7 22.89 6.97 -34.77
CA PRO A 7 23.98 6.62 -35.69
C PRO A 7 24.71 5.30 -35.32
N PHE A 8 24.10 4.47 -34.49
CA PHE A 8 24.68 3.20 -34.05
C PHE A 8 24.02 2.02 -34.78
N SER A 9 24.81 1.06 -35.22
CA SER A 9 24.28 -0.20 -35.72
C SER A 9 23.65 -1.00 -34.59
N ALA A 10 22.47 -1.60 -34.85
CA ALA A 10 21.83 -2.48 -33.88
C ALA A 10 22.75 -3.68 -33.60
N THR A 11 23.11 -3.88 -32.35
CA THR A 11 23.85 -5.06 -31.89
C THR A 11 22.84 -6.16 -31.55
N PRO A 12 22.98 -7.38 -32.08
CA PRO A 12 22.10 -8.49 -31.72
C PRO A 12 22.18 -8.79 -30.21
N LEU A 13 21.03 -9.07 -29.57
CA LEU A 13 20.93 -9.40 -28.15
C LEU A 13 21.89 -10.55 -27.78
N SER A 14 22.02 -11.57 -28.64
CA SER A 14 22.94 -12.69 -28.44
C SER A 14 24.41 -12.28 -28.33
N SER A 15 24.85 -11.30 -29.11
CA SER A 15 26.22 -10.79 -29.05
C SER A 15 26.48 -10.07 -27.73
N TRP A 16 25.53 -9.27 -27.28
CA TRP A 16 25.61 -8.57 -26.03
C TRP A 16 25.57 -9.54 -24.84
N GLN A 17 24.68 -10.53 -24.83
CA GLN A 17 24.65 -11.61 -23.82
C GLN A 17 25.97 -12.41 -23.78
N GLY A 18 26.58 -12.68 -24.94
CA GLY A 18 27.87 -13.33 -25.02
C GLY A 18 29.00 -12.50 -24.41
N GLN A 19 28.99 -11.19 -24.60
CA GLN A 19 29.96 -10.28 -23.98
C GLN A 19 29.77 -10.22 -22.46
N LEU A 20 28.55 -10.10 -21.99
CA LEU A 20 28.24 -10.10 -20.54
C LEU A 20 28.67 -11.37 -19.83
N ARG A 21 28.43 -12.56 -20.42
CA ARG A 21 28.90 -13.84 -19.85
C ARG A 21 30.40 -13.84 -19.65
N LYS A 22 31.15 -13.34 -20.63
CA LYS A 22 32.61 -13.21 -20.54
C LYS A 22 33.04 -12.25 -19.43
N GLU A 23 32.43 -11.08 -19.34
CA GLU A 23 32.76 -10.06 -18.34
C GLU A 23 32.39 -10.49 -16.93
N LEU A 24 31.24 -11.12 -16.75
CA LEU A 24 30.76 -11.63 -15.46
C LEU A 24 31.32 -13.02 -15.10
N LYS A 25 32.23 -13.57 -15.91
CA LYS A 25 32.83 -14.91 -15.68
C LYS A 25 31.76 -15.99 -15.45
N GLU A 26 30.76 -16.02 -16.31
CA GLU A 26 29.56 -16.90 -16.27
C GLU A 26 28.62 -16.68 -15.06
N ASN A 27 28.90 -15.73 -14.17
CA ASN A 27 28.00 -15.41 -13.06
C ASN A 27 26.90 -14.44 -13.51
N THR A 28 25.96 -14.93 -14.30
CA THR A 28 24.82 -14.14 -14.80
C THR A 28 23.71 -13.93 -13.77
N SER A 29 23.78 -14.57 -12.60
CA SER A 29 22.79 -14.38 -11.55
C SER A 29 22.74 -12.95 -11.02
N LEU A 30 23.84 -12.18 -11.14
CA LEU A 30 23.91 -10.77 -10.80
C LEU A 30 23.00 -9.88 -11.69
N LEU A 31 22.53 -10.40 -12.82
CA LEU A 31 21.65 -9.71 -13.75
C LEU A 31 20.17 -10.06 -13.56
N ASN A 32 19.87 -10.78 -12.50
CA ASN A 32 18.49 -11.12 -12.18
C ASN A 32 18.00 -10.29 -10.99
N TYR A 33 16.82 -9.73 -11.14
CA TYR A 33 16.07 -9.26 -9.98
C TYR A 33 15.47 -10.48 -9.27
N HIS A 34 15.70 -10.60 -7.99
CA HIS A 34 15.24 -11.74 -7.21
C HIS A 34 14.50 -11.27 -5.96
N SER A 35 13.24 -11.70 -5.82
CA SER A 35 12.45 -11.54 -4.59
C SER A 35 12.04 -12.92 -4.09
N PRO A 36 12.69 -13.44 -3.05
CA PRO A 36 12.29 -14.70 -2.43
C PRO A 36 10.90 -14.63 -1.79
N ILE A 37 10.51 -13.48 -1.28
CA ILE A 37 9.21 -13.24 -0.64
C ILE A 37 8.08 -13.41 -1.68
N GLU A 38 8.27 -12.90 -2.88
CA GLU A 38 7.34 -13.10 -3.99
C GLU A 38 7.61 -14.39 -4.78
N ALA A 39 8.67 -15.13 -4.46
CA ALA A 39 9.15 -16.24 -5.27
C ALA A 39 9.27 -15.87 -6.75
N LEU A 40 9.86 -14.70 -7.03
CA LEU A 40 10.10 -14.16 -8.37
C LEU A 40 11.58 -14.08 -8.65
N SER A 41 11.97 -14.46 -9.87
CA SER A 41 13.29 -14.23 -10.43
C SER A 41 13.12 -13.78 -11.87
N LEU A 42 13.50 -12.53 -12.16
CA LEU A 42 13.33 -11.89 -13.46
C LEU A 42 14.69 -11.49 -13.99
N SER A 43 14.95 -11.80 -15.26
CA SER A 43 16.15 -11.31 -15.94
C SER A 43 16.01 -9.82 -16.21
N LEU A 44 16.97 -9.02 -15.76
CA LEU A 44 17.04 -7.58 -16.10
C LEU A 44 17.35 -7.35 -17.58
N LEU A 45 17.68 -8.41 -18.33
CA LEU A 45 18.10 -8.36 -19.72
C LEU A 45 17.06 -8.91 -20.68
N ASP A 46 15.91 -9.36 -20.20
CA ASP A 46 14.84 -9.85 -21.06
C ASP A 46 14.07 -8.67 -21.65
N LEU A 47 14.63 -8.13 -22.73
CA LEU A 47 14.14 -6.95 -23.44
C LEU A 47 13.12 -7.30 -24.54
N GLU A 48 12.89 -8.59 -24.80
CA GLU A 48 12.04 -9.05 -25.91
C GLU A 48 10.56 -9.15 -25.57
N ASN A 49 10.17 -8.76 -24.34
CA ASN A 49 8.77 -8.85 -23.92
C ASN A 49 8.01 -7.62 -24.41
N ASP A 50 7.46 -7.69 -25.63
CA ASP A 50 6.59 -6.64 -26.24
C ASP A 50 5.28 -6.41 -25.49
N GLN A 51 5.00 -7.15 -24.40
CA GLN A 51 3.81 -7.01 -23.56
C GLN A 51 4.04 -5.95 -22.48
N LEU A 52 4.13 -4.69 -22.89
CA LEU A 52 4.09 -3.59 -21.94
C LEU A 52 2.70 -3.52 -21.28
N VAL A 53 2.67 -3.57 -19.97
CA VAL A 53 1.43 -3.44 -19.20
C VAL A 53 1.20 -1.96 -18.92
N HIS A 54 0.47 -1.28 -19.81
CA HIS A 54 0.12 0.11 -19.60
C HIS A 54 -0.85 0.25 -18.42
N ALA A 55 -0.32 0.60 -17.26
CA ALA A 55 -1.16 1.01 -16.14
C ALA A 55 -1.67 2.43 -16.40
N ASP A 56 -2.99 2.61 -16.44
CA ASP A 56 -3.59 3.94 -16.51
C ASP A 56 -3.52 4.59 -15.12
N LEU A 57 -2.39 5.26 -14.85
CA LEU A 57 -2.18 5.91 -13.56
C LEU A 57 -2.98 7.21 -13.47
N PRO A 58 -3.41 7.61 -12.26
CA PRO A 58 -4.14 8.86 -12.06
C PRO A 58 -3.28 10.06 -12.45
N ALA A 59 -3.93 11.14 -12.86
CA ALA A 59 -3.26 12.43 -12.96
C ALA A 59 -2.91 12.93 -11.54
N PHE A 60 -1.69 13.42 -11.37
CA PHE A 60 -1.29 14.07 -10.11
C PHE A 60 -2.04 15.39 -9.88
N PRO A 61 -2.13 15.90 -8.64
CA PRO A 61 -1.43 15.45 -7.43
C PRO A 61 -2.19 14.37 -6.63
N TRP A 62 -1.45 13.51 -5.96
CA TRP A 62 -1.95 12.63 -4.90
C TRP A 62 -2.27 13.43 -3.61
N LYS A 63 -3.11 12.87 -2.73
CA LYS A 63 -3.57 13.53 -1.50
C LYS A 63 -2.75 13.08 -0.28
N ARG A 64 -2.20 14.05 0.47
CA ARG A 64 -1.55 13.82 1.77
C ARG A 64 -2.63 13.59 2.81
N THR A 65 -2.73 12.36 3.30
CA THR A 65 -3.86 11.90 4.09
C THR A 65 -3.47 11.69 5.54
N VAL A 66 -4.15 12.37 6.46
CA VAL A 66 -4.06 12.06 7.88
C VAL A 66 -5.09 11.00 8.26
N ASN A 67 -4.66 9.97 9.01
CA ASN A 67 -5.55 8.92 9.51
C ASN A 67 -5.83 9.13 10.99
N VAL A 68 -7.10 9.13 11.38
CA VAL A 68 -7.55 9.23 12.77
C VAL A 68 -8.63 8.19 13.08
N ALA A 69 -8.74 7.79 14.34
CA ALA A 69 -9.82 6.92 14.79
C ALA A 69 -11.06 7.75 15.22
N ALA A 70 -12.25 7.30 14.84
CA ALA A 70 -13.50 7.97 15.22
C ALA A 70 -13.82 7.90 16.71
N THR A 71 -13.18 7.00 17.46
CA THR A 71 -13.47 6.70 18.88
C THR A 71 -13.08 7.79 19.86
N HIS A 72 -12.13 8.66 19.51
CA HIS A 72 -11.62 9.75 20.38
C HIS A 72 -11.86 11.11 19.72
N ALA A 73 -13.13 11.50 19.58
CA ALA A 73 -13.58 12.64 18.77
C ALA A 73 -12.76 13.93 18.99
N LYS A 74 -12.60 14.37 20.25
CA LYS A 74 -11.86 15.59 20.59
C LYS A 74 -10.37 15.51 20.20
N GLN A 75 -9.71 14.40 20.52
CA GLN A 75 -8.31 14.21 20.19
C GLN A 75 -8.11 14.12 18.66
N SER A 76 -8.97 13.35 18.00
CA SER A 76 -8.94 13.20 16.54
C SER A 76 -9.21 14.50 15.81
N ASN A 77 -10.15 15.32 16.31
CA ASN A 77 -10.39 16.67 15.80
C ASN A 77 -9.13 17.54 15.86
N GLN A 78 -8.44 17.55 17.02
CA GLN A 78 -7.20 18.34 17.16
C GLN A 78 -6.12 17.84 16.21
N ILE A 79 -5.94 16.53 16.06
CA ILE A 79 -4.97 15.94 15.11
C ILE A 79 -5.30 16.36 13.68
N ILE A 80 -6.59 16.35 13.29
CA ILE A 80 -7.02 16.78 11.96
C ILE A 80 -6.70 18.26 11.74
N LEU A 81 -7.08 19.13 12.68
CA LEU A 81 -6.85 20.57 12.55
C LEU A 81 -5.35 20.89 12.43
N ASP A 82 -4.51 20.26 13.27
CA ASP A 82 -3.05 20.43 13.22
C ASP A 82 -2.49 19.93 11.90
N ALA A 83 -2.99 18.80 11.38
CA ALA A 83 -2.55 18.24 10.10
C ALA A 83 -2.94 19.13 8.91
N LEU A 84 -4.16 19.68 8.90
CA LEU A 84 -4.62 20.60 7.85
C LEU A 84 -3.77 21.87 7.82
N MET A 85 -3.40 22.41 8.98
CA MET A 85 -2.49 23.55 9.09
C MET A 85 -1.08 23.23 8.60
N GLN A 86 -0.69 21.96 8.56
CA GLN A 86 0.62 21.47 8.12
C GLN A 86 0.62 20.90 6.69
N GLY A 87 -0.46 21.10 5.93
CA GLY A 87 -0.52 20.77 4.52
C GLY A 87 -1.18 19.42 4.19
N ALA A 88 -1.91 18.80 5.12
CA ALA A 88 -2.81 17.70 4.77
C ALA A 88 -3.94 18.21 3.89
N ASP A 89 -4.29 17.46 2.85
CA ASP A 89 -5.37 17.78 1.92
C ASP A 89 -6.43 16.67 1.82
N ALA A 90 -6.27 15.63 2.65
CA ALA A 90 -7.25 14.59 2.88
C ALA A 90 -7.24 14.10 4.33
N ILE A 91 -8.40 13.66 4.81
CA ILE A 91 -8.56 12.98 6.09
C ILE A 91 -9.21 11.62 5.86
N PHE A 92 -8.75 10.62 6.61
CA PHE A 92 -9.33 9.29 6.68
C PHE A 92 -9.75 9.03 8.12
N ILE A 93 -11.06 8.95 8.36
CA ILE A 93 -11.63 8.67 9.67
C ILE A 93 -11.98 7.18 9.71
N ALA A 94 -11.22 6.41 10.47
CA ALA A 94 -11.39 4.98 10.59
C ALA A 94 -12.34 4.59 11.71
N ASN A 95 -13.02 3.45 11.54
CA ASN A 95 -13.83 2.78 12.55
C ASN A 95 -14.95 3.68 13.13
N ALA A 96 -15.69 4.38 12.28
CA ALA A 96 -16.84 5.17 12.69
C ALA A 96 -18.02 4.28 13.09
N THR A 97 -18.55 4.50 14.28
CA THR A 97 -19.64 3.72 14.88
C THR A 97 -20.87 4.60 15.16
N THR A 98 -21.93 3.99 15.67
CA THR A 98 -23.11 4.71 16.18
C THR A 98 -22.83 5.51 17.46
N GLN A 99 -21.64 5.38 18.06
CA GLN A 99 -21.18 6.13 19.24
C GLN A 99 -20.31 7.34 18.87
N THR A 100 -19.99 7.54 17.59
CA THR A 100 -19.10 8.62 17.14
C THR A 100 -19.74 9.99 17.39
N ASN A 101 -19.04 10.88 18.11
CA ASN A 101 -19.47 12.25 18.36
C ASN A 101 -19.09 13.17 17.17
N TRP A 102 -19.92 13.19 16.14
CA TRP A 102 -19.68 13.92 14.90
C TRP A 102 -19.56 15.45 15.08
N PRO A 103 -20.41 16.12 15.89
CA PRO A 103 -20.27 17.55 16.14
C PRO A 103 -18.91 17.93 16.73
N GLU A 104 -18.35 17.10 17.60
CA GLU A 104 -17.03 17.34 18.18
C GLU A 104 -15.92 16.96 17.22
N LEU A 105 -16.01 15.79 16.54
CA LEU A 105 -15.00 15.27 15.64
C LEU A 105 -14.76 16.18 14.42
N LEU A 106 -15.82 16.73 13.84
CA LEU A 106 -15.77 17.59 12.65
C LEU A 106 -15.87 19.09 12.99
N SER A 107 -15.73 19.48 14.27
CA SER A 107 -15.75 20.89 14.67
C SER A 107 -14.66 21.68 13.97
N ASN A 108 -15.06 22.82 13.38
CA ASN A 108 -14.17 23.75 12.63
C ASN A 108 -13.47 23.13 11.40
N ILE A 109 -13.90 21.95 10.93
CA ILE A 109 -13.35 21.33 9.72
C ILE A 109 -14.29 21.66 8.53
N GLN A 110 -13.72 22.34 7.53
CA GLN A 110 -14.44 22.71 6.31
C GLN A 110 -14.28 21.59 5.26
N THR A 111 -15.18 20.63 5.29
CA THR A 111 -15.12 19.42 4.45
C THR A 111 -15.23 19.70 2.94
N ALA A 112 -15.73 20.87 2.53
CA ALA A 112 -15.81 21.29 1.12
C ALA A 112 -14.44 21.49 0.44
N TYR A 113 -13.39 21.75 1.20
CA TYR A 113 -12.06 22.07 0.66
C TYR A 113 -11.04 20.92 0.77
N LEU A 114 -11.46 19.73 1.23
CA LEU A 114 -10.60 18.58 1.41
C LEU A 114 -11.30 17.28 1.02
N SER A 115 -10.55 16.22 0.84
CA SER A 115 -11.11 14.87 0.69
C SER A 115 -11.34 14.28 2.08
N CYS A 116 -12.60 14.13 2.48
CA CYS A 116 -12.98 13.54 3.76
C CYS A 116 -13.50 12.11 3.52
N LEU A 117 -12.72 11.11 3.89
CA LEU A 117 -13.04 9.69 3.79
C LEU A 117 -13.45 9.17 5.17
N ILE A 118 -14.61 8.52 5.27
CA ILE A 118 -15.13 7.98 6.53
C ILE A 118 -15.43 6.51 6.36
N GLU A 119 -14.68 5.67 7.04
CA GLU A 119 -14.91 4.23 7.12
C GLU A 119 -15.94 3.93 8.21
N PHE A 120 -17.10 3.43 7.80
CA PHE A 120 -18.16 3.03 8.70
C PHE A 120 -18.10 1.54 9.03
N GLU A 121 -18.22 1.23 10.32
CA GLU A 121 -18.28 -0.15 10.79
C GLU A 121 -19.57 -0.86 10.36
N SER A 122 -20.66 -0.09 10.17
CA SER A 122 -21.96 -0.62 9.77
C SER A 122 -22.81 0.42 9.06
N TYR A 123 -23.85 -0.04 8.38
CA TYR A 123 -24.84 0.86 7.77
C TYR A 123 -25.51 1.78 8.80
N SER A 124 -25.81 1.27 10.01
CA SER A 124 -26.37 2.08 11.10
C SER A 124 -25.43 3.20 11.55
N ALA A 125 -24.11 3.00 11.48
CA ALA A 125 -23.14 4.06 11.76
C ALA A 125 -23.17 5.17 10.69
N ALA A 126 -23.38 4.82 9.42
CA ALA A 126 -23.53 5.80 8.36
C ALA A 126 -24.85 6.60 8.49
N GLU A 127 -25.95 5.95 8.87
CA GLU A 127 -27.21 6.66 9.18
C GLU A 127 -27.08 7.60 10.39
N HIS A 128 -26.35 7.16 11.42
CA HIS A 128 -26.01 8.02 12.56
C HIS A 128 -25.21 9.26 12.12
N PHE A 129 -24.24 9.12 11.20
CA PHE A 129 -23.53 10.26 10.61
C PHE A 129 -24.49 11.24 9.95
N LYS A 130 -25.41 10.77 9.10
CA LYS A 130 -26.41 11.61 8.42
C LYS A 130 -27.33 12.36 9.40
N GLN A 131 -27.58 11.77 10.56
CA GLN A 131 -28.44 12.41 11.59
C GLN A 131 -27.74 13.57 12.32
N TYR A 132 -26.43 13.49 12.54
CA TYR A 132 -25.68 14.42 13.39
C TYR A 132 -24.72 15.35 12.63
N ALA A 133 -24.35 15.02 11.40
CA ALA A 133 -23.53 15.87 10.54
C ALA A 133 -24.38 16.97 9.87
N THR A 134 -23.74 18.08 9.52
CA THR A 134 -24.39 19.14 8.74
C THR A 134 -24.65 18.68 7.29
N PRO A 135 -25.64 19.28 6.57
CA PRO A 135 -25.85 18.97 5.15
C PRO A 135 -24.61 19.14 4.29
N GLU A 136 -23.76 20.13 4.58
CA GLU A 136 -22.48 20.34 3.91
C GLU A 136 -21.52 19.18 4.16
N GLN A 137 -21.36 18.73 5.39
CA GLN A 137 -20.53 17.58 5.74
C GLN A 137 -21.02 16.30 5.05
N ILE A 138 -22.33 16.06 5.03
CA ILE A 138 -22.92 14.89 4.35
C ILE A 138 -22.62 14.91 2.85
N SER A 139 -22.69 16.09 2.21
CA SER A 139 -22.47 16.21 0.75
C SER A 139 -20.99 16.09 0.33
N HIS A 140 -20.05 16.43 1.21
CA HIS A 140 -18.61 16.46 0.88
C HIS A 140 -17.81 15.30 1.49
N CYS A 141 -18.35 14.60 2.51
CA CYS A 141 -17.71 13.41 3.04
C CYS A 141 -18.03 12.18 2.19
N ILE A 142 -17.01 11.37 1.96
CA ILE A 142 -17.08 10.12 1.22
C ILE A 142 -17.28 8.98 2.19
N ALA A 143 -18.47 8.39 2.18
CA ALA A 143 -18.77 7.21 2.99
C ALA A 143 -18.11 5.97 2.39
N LEU A 144 -17.36 5.23 3.19
CA LEU A 144 -16.71 3.98 2.83
C LEU A 144 -17.42 2.82 3.53
N HIS A 145 -17.90 1.86 2.73
CA HIS A 145 -18.65 0.69 3.18
C HIS A 145 -17.94 -0.59 2.74
N LYS A 146 -17.61 -1.46 3.69
CA LYS A 146 -16.89 -2.73 3.44
C LYS A 146 -17.78 -3.83 2.86
N ASP A 147 -19.09 -3.75 3.06
CA ASP A 147 -20.04 -4.78 2.65
C ASP A 147 -21.42 -4.20 2.35
N GLY A 148 -22.34 -5.07 1.90
CA GLY A 148 -23.72 -4.73 1.65
C GLY A 148 -23.97 -3.93 0.36
N PRO A 149 -25.21 -3.42 0.17
CA PRO A 149 -25.61 -2.81 -1.10
C PRO A 149 -24.87 -1.51 -1.45
N LEU A 150 -24.29 -0.84 -0.45
CA LEU A 150 -23.50 0.38 -0.63
C LEU A 150 -21.98 0.11 -0.64
N PHE A 151 -21.58 -1.16 -0.72
CA PHE A 151 -20.18 -1.58 -0.79
C PHE A 151 -19.39 -0.74 -1.81
N ASN A 152 -18.28 -0.16 -1.35
CA ASN A 152 -17.37 0.65 -2.15
C ASN A 152 -15.95 0.72 -1.58
N PHE A 153 -15.62 -0.07 -0.54
CA PHE A 153 -14.33 -0.04 0.12
C PHE A 153 -13.77 -1.43 0.39
N ILE A 154 -12.53 -1.64 -0.04
CA ILE A 154 -11.72 -2.81 0.29
C ILE A 154 -10.46 -2.36 0.99
N SER A 155 -10.15 -2.95 2.14
CA SER A 155 -8.86 -2.79 2.80
C SER A 155 -8.13 -4.13 2.83
N THR A 156 -6.90 -4.12 2.35
CA THR A 156 -5.96 -5.24 2.46
C THR A 156 -4.77 -4.92 3.36
N PHE A 157 -4.77 -3.72 3.94
CA PHE A 157 -3.71 -3.28 4.85
C PHE A 157 -3.38 -4.33 5.92
N GLU A 158 -4.40 -4.87 6.56
CA GLU A 158 -4.22 -5.86 7.62
C GLU A 158 -3.61 -7.18 7.13
N LEU A 159 -3.91 -7.62 5.90
CA LEU A 159 -3.29 -8.81 5.31
C LEU A 159 -1.78 -8.61 5.17
N GLN A 160 -1.37 -7.42 4.70
CA GLN A 160 0.04 -7.05 4.60
C GLN A 160 0.70 -7.01 5.99
N GLN A 161 0.00 -6.49 7.03
CA GLN A 161 0.53 -6.42 8.40
C GLN A 161 0.75 -7.81 9.02
N ILE A 162 -0.09 -8.78 8.73
CA ILE A 162 0.11 -10.16 9.22
C ILE A 162 1.12 -10.96 8.38
N GLY A 163 1.73 -10.36 7.36
CA GLY A 163 2.87 -10.89 6.62
C GLY A 163 2.59 -11.38 5.21
N ALA A 164 1.42 -11.06 4.62
CA ALA A 164 1.17 -11.35 3.21
C ALA A 164 2.22 -10.68 2.31
N ASN A 165 2.59 -11.35 1.22
CA ASN A 165 3.32 -10.73 0.12
C ASN A 165 2.35 -10.00 -0.81
N CYS A 166 2.87 -9.22 -1.78
CA CYS A 166 2.04 -8.39 -2.64
C CYS A 166 1.02 -9.21 -3.46
N SER A 167 1.42 -10.38 -3.98
CA SER A 167 0.51 -11.23 -4.74
C SER A 167 -0.62 -11.81 -3.88
N THR A 168 -0.34 -12.19 -2.63
CA THR A 168 -1.34 -12.71 -1.69
C THR A 168 -2.25 -11.61 -1.17
N GLU A 169 -1.69 -10.42 -0.89
CA GLU A 169 -2.45 -9.22 -0.50
C GLU A 169 -3.47 -8.86 -1.60
N LEU A 170 -3.02 -8.77 -2.86
CA LEU A 170 -3.90 -8.49 -4.00
C LEU A 170 -4.97 -9.56 -4.17
N ALA A 171 -4.60 -10.85 -4.16
CA ALA A 171 -5.55 -11.94 -4.34
C ALA A 171 -6.63 -11.96 -3.25
N GLY A 172 -6.27 -11.72 -1.98
CA GLY A 172 -7.23 -11.63 -0.88
C GLY A 172 -8.23 -10.48 -1.04
N GLY A 173 -7.74 -9.29 -1.44
CA GLY A 173 -8.61 -8.14 -1.70
C GLY A 173 -9.51 -8.34 -2.91
N LEU A 174 -8.99 -8.94 -3.98
CA LEU A 174 -9.75 -9.22 -5.19
C LEU A 174 -10.79 -10.33 -4.99
N LEU A 175 -10.53 -11.31 -4.13
CA LEU A 175 -11.52 -12.31 -3.76
C LEU A 175 -12.74 -11.67 -3.08
N ASN A 176 -12.47 -10.78 -2.12
CA ASN A 176 -13.54 -10.01 -1.46
C ASN A 176 -14.30 -9.16 -2.51
N LEU A 177 -13.59 -8.46 -3.38
CA LEU A 177 -14.22 -7.67 -4.44
C LEU A 177 -15.08 -8.54 -5.35
N HIS A 178 -14.57 -9.67 -5.85
CA HIS A 178 -15.29 -10.58 -6.72
C HIS A 178 -16.62 -11.02 -6.09
N GLN A 179 -16.60 -11.49 -4.84
CA GLN A 179 -17.78 -11.91 -4.09
C GLN A 179 -18.82 -10.80 -3.90
N GLN A 180 -18.37 -9.56 -3.70
CA GLN A 180 -19.27 -8.40 -3.60
C GLN A 180 -19.87 -8.01 -4.96
N LEU A 181 -19.08 -8.18 -6.04
CA LEU A 181 -19.54 -7.87 -7.39
C LEU A 181 -20.58 -8.86 -7.92
N GLU A 182 -20.60 -10.10 -7.44
CA GLU A 182 -21.65 -11.07 -7.75
C GLU A 182 -23.04 -10.59 -7.31
N GLN A 183 -23.11 -9.68 -6.34
CA GLN A 183 -24.35 -9.15 -5.77
C GLN A 183 -24.73 -7.78 -6.31
N THR A 184 -23.99 -7.22 -7.26
CA THR A 184 -24.23 -5.88 -7.80
C THR A 184 -24.08 -5.83 -9.32
N THR A 185 -24.89 -4.98 -9.95
CA THR A 185 -24.88 -4.76 -11.41
C THR A 185 -24.63 -3.30 -11.80
N THR A 186 -24.27 -2.46 -10.83
CA THR A 186 -24.12 -1.03 -11.07
C THR A 186 -22.66 -0.61 -11.09
N ASP A 187 -22.34 0.30 -12.01
CA ASP A 187 -21.06 0.99 -12.03
C ASP A 187 -20.80 1.69 -10.69
N LYS A 188 -19.54 1.73 -10.26
CA LYS A 188 -19.18 2.30 -8.95
C LYS A 188 -17.79 2.92 -8.90
N THR A 189 -17.61 3.84 -7.95
CA THR A 189 -16.29 4.25 -7.47
C THR A 189 -15.88 3.33 -6.32
N LEU A 190 -14.75 2.63 -6.47
CA LEU A 190 -14.20 1.73 -5.47
C LEU A 190 -12.96 2.36 -4.83
N TYR A 191 -12.93 2.41 -3.52
CA TYR A 191 -11.77 2.78 -2.72
C TYR A 191 -11.05 1.51 -2.28
N PHE A 192 -9.77 1.40 -2.61
CA PHE A 192 -8.96 0.21 -2.32
C PHE A 192 -7.74 0.61 -1.48
N GLU A 193 -7.66 0.14 -0.23
CA GLU A 193 -6.55 0.41 0.67
C GLU A 193 -5.52 -0.71 0.59
N LEU A 194 -4.25 -0.34 0.32
CA LEU A 194 -3.09 -1.22 0.28
C LEU A 194 -2.08 -0.86 1.37
N GLY A 195 -1.47 -1.87 1.99
CA GLY A 195 -0.27 -1.71 2.79
C GLY A 195 0.96 -1.46 1.92
N ILE A 196 1.99 -0.82 2.46
CA ILE A 196 3.27 -0.60 1.76
C ILE A 196 4.39 -1.21 2.59
N GLY A 197 5.19 -2.04 1.95
CA GLY A 197 6.41 -2.63 2.50
C GLY A 197 7.68 -1.97 1.97
N ASN A 198 8.81 -2.63 2.17
CA ASN A 198 10.15 -2.11 1.86
C ASN A 198 10.73 -2.57 0.52
N GLU A 199 10.05 -3.43 -0.23
CA GLU A 199 10.54 -3.89 -1.55
C GLU A 199 10.14 -2.88 -2.65
N PHE A 200 10.91 -1.82 -2.79
CA PHE A 200 10.60 -0.62 -3.58
C PHE A 200 9.97 -0.89 -4.95
N PHE A 201 10.62 -1.69 -5.80
CA PHE A 201 10.13 -1.96 -7.16
C PHE A 201 8.89 -2.86 -7.19
N ILE A 202 8.81 -3.82 -6.28
CA ILE A 202 7.64 -4.70 -6.12
C ILE A 202 6.43 -3.90 -5.65
N GLU A 203 6.63 -2.98 -4.72
CA GLU A 203 5.55 -2.11 -4.25
C GLU A 203 4.99 -1.23 -5.38
N ILE A 204 5.86 -0.63 -6.21
CA ILE A 204 5.43 0.10 -7.41
C ILE A 204 4.59 -0.80 -8.32
N ALA A 205 5.10 -2.00 -8.61
CA ALA A 205 4.42 -2.96 -9.49
C ALA A 205 3.08 -3.43 -8.91
N LYS A 206 2.93 -3.55 -7.59
CA LYS A 206 1.69 -3.91 -6.91
C LYS A 206 0.54 -2.94 -7.24
N PHE A 207 0.78 -1.64 -7.14
CA PHE A 207 -0.23 -0.62 -7.47
C PHE A 207 -0.63 -0.64 -8.94
N ARG A 208 0.34 -0.92 -9.82
CA ARG A 208 0.10 -1.04 -11.27
C ARG A 208 -0.67 -2.32 -11.60
N ALA A 209 -0.29 -3.45 -10.98
CA ALA A 209 -0.96 -4.74 -11.17
C ALA A 209 -2.42 -4.69 -10.68
N LEU A 210 -2.70 -4.06 -9.53
CA LEU A 210 -4.06 -3.89 -9.02
C LEU A 210 -4.99 -3.29 -10.08
N ARG A 211 -4.57 -2.23 -10.78
CA ARG A 211 -5.42 -1.57 -11.80
C ARG A 211 -5.77 -2.49 -12.96
N GLN A 212 -4.82 -3.32 -13.39
CA GLN A 212 -5.07 -4.29 -14.46
C GLN A 212 -5.98 -5.44 -13.97
N LEU A 213 -5.80 -5.89 -12.74
CA LEU A 213 -6.65 -6.91 -12.12
C LEU A 213 -8.08 -6.41 -11.94
N ILE A 214 -8.27 -5.13 -11.58
CA ILE A 214 -9.60 -4.51 -11.54
C ILE A 214 -10.25 -4.50 -12.94
N LYS A 215 -9.50 -4.15 -14.00
CA LYS A 215 -10.03 -4.20 -15.38
C LYS A 215 -10.48 -5.61 -15.78
N GLN A 216 -9.76 -6.65 -15.37
CA GLN A 216 -10.17 -8.02 -15.61
C GLN A 216 -11.49 -8.37 -14.89
N LEU A 217 -11.68 -7.87 -13.66
CA LEU A 217 -12.94 -8.03 -12.93
C LEU A 217 -14.09 -7.20 -13.55
N GLU A 218 -13.80 -5.99 -14.06
CA GLU A 218 -14.77 -5.18 -14.83
C GLU A 218 -15.30 -5.97 -16.04
N GLU A 219 -14.39 -6.59 -16.81
CA GLU A 219 -14.75 -7.40 -17.96
C GLU A 219 -15.56 -8.65 -17.56
N LEU A 220 -15.17 -9.32 -16.47
CA LEU A 220 -15.84 -10.52 -15.98
C LEU A 220 -17.28 -10.22 -15.50
N HIS A 221 -17.47 -9.10 -14.78
CA HIS A 221 -18.77 -8.73 -14.19
C HIS A 221 -19.60 -7.77 -15.07
N HIS A 222 -19.05 -7.32 -16.21
CA HIS A 222 -19.71 -6.37 -17.12
C HIS A 222 -20.12 -5.04 -16.46
N ILE A 223 -19.29 -4.53 -15.55
CA ILE A 223 -19.50 -3.27 -14.84
C ILE A 223 -18.25 -2.39 -14.96
N LYS A 224 -18.39 -1.07 -14.76
CA LYS A 224 -17.26 -0.15 -14.70
C LYS A 224 -16.91 0.19 -13.25
N ILE A 225 -15.61 0.19 -12.95
CA ILE A 225 -15.09 0.50 -11.63
C ILE A 225 -14.09 1.66 -11.73
N GLU A 226 -14.45 2.82 -11.23
CA GLU A 226 -13.48 3.88 -11.02
C GLU A 226 -12.72 3.60 -9.74
N ILE A 227 -11.46 3.15 -9.85
CA ILE A 227 -10.65 2.82 -8.69
C ILE A 227 -9.94 4.06 -8.10
N LYS A 228 -10.06 4.22 -6.78
CA LYS A 228 -9.30 5.19 -5.96
C LYS A 228 -8.44 4.40 -4.97
N VAL A 229 -7.10 4.50 -5.07
CA VAL A 229 -6.19 3.70 -4.26
C VAL A 229 -5.66 4.52 -3.09
N LEU A 230 -5.86 4.01 -1.88
CA LEU A 230 -5.28 4.49 -0.64
C LEU A 230 -4.02 3.67 -0.36
N ALA A 231 -2.93 4.34 -0.06
CA ALA A 231 -1.67 3.72 0.31
C ALA A 231 -1.34 4.04 1.75
N LYS A 232 -0.96 3.02 2.55
CA LYS A 232 -0.67 3.17 3.97
C LYS A 232 0.63 2.46 4.33
N THR A 233 1.59 3.17 4.93
CA THR A 233 2.88 2.57 5.30
C THR A 233 2.72 1.48 6.34
N GLY A 234 3.39 0.35 6.15
CA GLY A 234 3.28 -0.83 7.00
C GLY A 234 4.20 -0.79 8.23
N PHE A 235 4.09 -1.84 9.06
CA PHE A 235 4.79 -1.94 10.35
C PHE A 235 5.86 -3.03 10.40
N CYS A 236 5.89 -3.94 9.43
CA CYS A 236 6.73 -5.14 9.46
C CYS A 236 8.24 -4.84 9.69
N ASN A 237 8.74 -3.76 9.11
CA ASN A 237 10.14 -3.33 9.14
C ASN A 237 10.44 -2.18 10.12
N LYS A 238 9.51 -1.83 11.00
CA LYS A 238 9.71 -0.71 11.95
C LYS A 238 10.45 -1.14 13.20
N SER A 239 11.15 -0.19 13.83
CA SER A 239 12.01 -0.37 15.00
C SER A 239 11.59 0.58 16.13
N LEU A 240 11.66 0.12 17.37
CA LEU A 240 11.63 0.95 18.57
C LEU A 240 13.03 1.16 19.17
N LYS A 241 14.04 0.36 18.80
CA LYS A 241 15.45 0.58 19.17
C LYS A 241 16.01 1.81 18.46
N ASP A 242 15.76 1.89 17.14
CA ASP A 242 16.15 3.01 16.29
C ASP A 242 14.91 3.61 15.58
N PRO A 243 14.04 4.31 16.34
CA PRO A 243 12.76 4.78 15.80
C PRO A 243 12.91 5.85 14.73
N TYR A 244 13.98 6.65 14.74
CA TYR A 244 14.16 7.70 13.73
C TYR A 244 14.52 7.14 12.35
N THR A 245 15.15 5.98 12.27
CA THR A 245 15.37 5.28 10.98
C THR A 245 14.04 4.87 10.33
N ASN A 246 12.94 4.76 11.09
CA ASN A 246 11.62 4.55 10.51
C ASN A 246 11.18 5.71 9.60
N LEU A 247 11.61 6.95 9.85
CA LEU A 247 11.32 8.09 8.97
C LEU A 247 11.94 7.89 7.58
N LEU A 248 13.17 7.37 7.51
CA LEU A 248 13.85 7.08 6.26
C LEU A 248 13.15 5.96 5.49
N ARG A 249 12.72 4.89 6.20
CA ARG A 249 11.95 3.80 5.61
C ARG A 249 10.63 4.31 5.03
N GLN A 250 9.90 5.11 5.79
CA GLN A 250 8.62 5.66 5.38
C GLN A 250 8.76 6.60 4.17
N ALA A 251 9.87 7.31 4.02
CA ALA A 251 10.12 8.14 2.85
C ALA A 251 10.23 7.28 1.57
N THR A 252 11.00 6.18 1.60
CA THR A 252 11.13 5.28 0.45
C THR A 252 9.86 4.50 0.15
N GLU A 253 9.14 4.04 1.18
CA GLU A 253 7.83 3.38 1.07
C GLU A 253 6.80 4.33 0.41
N SER A 254 6.72 5.57 0.89
CA SER A 254 5.80 6.57 0.34
C SER A 254 6.11 6.89 -1.12
N LEU A 255 7.40 7.01 -1.44
CA LEU A 255 7.86 7.23 -2.81
C LEU A 255 7.41 6.10 -3.74
N SER A 256 7.54 4.82 -3.32
CA SER A 256 7.11 3.67 -4.13
C SER A 256 5.61 3.69 -4.42
N ALA A 257 4.77 4.00 -3.41
CA ALA A 257 3.32 4.08 -3.57
C ALA A 257 2.90 5.22 -4.49
N ILE A 258 3.51 6.40 -4.34
CA ILE A 258 3.25 7.57 -5.19
C ILE A 258 3.62 7.25 -6.65
N MET A 259 4.81 6.69 -6.90
CA MET A 259 5.23 6.29 -8.23
C MET A 259 4.41 5.12 -8.80
N GLY A 260 3.80 4.30 -7.95
CA GLY A 260 2.82 3.27 -8.32
C GLY A 260 1.43 3.82 -8.64
N GLY A 261 1.17 5.09 -8.34
CA GLY A 261 -0.09 5.78 -8.67
C GLY A 261 -1.13 5.74 -7.56
N ALA A 262 -0.72 5.82 -6.29
CA ALA A 262 -1.64 6.04 -5.18
C ALA A 262 -2.39 7.38 -5.33
N HIS A 263 -3.69 7.41 -4.99
CA HIS A 263 -4.49 8.63 -4.94
C HIS A 263 -4.42 9.32 -3.58
N PHE A 264 -4.34 8.50 -2.53
CA PHE A 264 -4.27 8.93 -1.14
C PHE A 264 -3.06 8.28 -0.48
N MET A 265 -2.20 9.08 0.14
CA MET A 265 -1.02 8.60 0.83
C MET A 265 -1.14 8.86 2.32
N CYS A 266 -1.27 7.80 3.10
CA CYS A 266 -1.32 7.83 4.55
C CYS A 266 0.00 7.30 5.12
N ILE A 267 0.83 8.20 5.63
CA ILE A 267 2.10 7.85 6.26
C ILE A 267 1.84 7.68 7.74
N GLN A 268 2.09 6.49 8.28
CA GLN A 268 2.02 6.23 9.72
C GLN A 268 3.13 6.99 10.44
N THR A 269 2.91 7.34 11.71
CA THR A 269 3.99 7.98 12.46
C THR A 269 5.11 6.99 12.79
N TYR A 270 6.35 7.47 12.87
CA TYR A 270 7.52 6.62 13.14
C TYR A 270 7.45 5.89 14.49
N ASP A 271 6.69 6.42 15.42
CA ASP A 271 6.49 5.97 16.80
C ASP A 271 5.11 5.32 17.06
N GLN A 272 4.33 5.07 16.00
CA GLN A 272 2.97 4.51 16.07
C GLN A 272 2.87 3.23 16.90
N LEU A 273 3.90 2.40 16.91
CA LEU A 273 3.92 1.09 17.55
C LEU A 273 4.31 1.13 19.03
N SER A 274 4.60 2.29 19.58
CA SER A 274 4.90 2.45 21.01
C SER A 274 3.62 2.46 21.85
N THR A 275 3.70 2.03 23.09
CA THR A 275 2.59 2.12 24.07
C THR A 275 2.14 3.56 24.33
N ALA A 276 3.03 4.54 24.14
CA ALA A 276 2.69 5.95 24.23
C ALA A 276 1.89 6.47 23.01
N GLY A 277 1.82 5.66 21.94
CA GLY A 277 1.17 6.05 20.69
C GLY A 277 1.91 7.14 19.93
N PRO A 278 1.29 7.71 18.87
CA PRO A 278 1.88 8.69 17.98
C PRO A 278 2.11 10.03 18.68
N SER A 279 3.35 10.54 18.61
CA SER A 279 3.68 11.88 19.09
C SER A 279 3.29 12.98 18.09
N THR A 280 3.11 14.21 18.57
CA THR A 280 2.90 15.39 17.71
C THR A 280 4.08 15.61 16.74
N PHE A 281 5.31 15.32 17.19
CA PHE A 281 6.47 15.36 16.33
C PHE A 281 6.39 14.29 15.22
N GLY A 282 5.98 13.05 15.57
CA GLY A 282 5.79 11.97 14.61
C GLY A 282 4.74 12.30 13.56
N GLN A 283 3.61 12.87 13.96
CA GLN A 283 2.54 13.32 13.07
C GLN A 283 3.04 14.38 12.07
N ARG A 284 3.78 15.38 12.58
CA ARG A 284 4.38 16.41 11.73
C ARG A 284 5.40 15.83 10.74
N MET A 285 6.25 14.89 11.16
CA MET A 285 7.25 14.27 10.30
C MET A 285 6.61 13.39 9.22
N ALA A 286 5.55 12.67 9.54
CA ALA A 286 4.79 11.90 8.57
C ALA A 286 4.24 12.79 7.44
N LEU A 287 3.65 13.94 7.77
CA LEU A 287 3.20 14.91 6.77
C LEU A 287 4.36 15.56 6.00
N ASN A 288 5.46 15.88 6.68
CA ASN A 288 6.63 16.49 6.04
C ASN A 288 7.29 15.57 5.00
N ILE A 289 7.26 14.25 5.19
CA ILE A 289 7.69 13.31 4.14
C ILE A 289 6.85 13.52 2.88
N GLY A 290 5.52 13.59 3.00
CA GLY A 290 4.64 13.87 1.88
C GLY A 290 4.85 15.25 1.26
N ASN A 291 5.02 16.29 2.08
CA ASN A 291 5.29 17.65 1.63
C ASN A 291 6.61 17.72 0.84
N LEU A 292 7.69 17.10 1.36
CA LEU A 292 8.99 17.05 0.71
C LEU A 292 8.90 16.41 -0.69
N ILE A 293 8.20 15.26 -0.79
CA ILE A 293 8.03 14.55 -2.06
C ILE A 293 7.23 15.40 -3.07
N SER A 294 6.21 16.12 -2.61
CA SER A 294 5.35 16.95 -3.46
C SER A 294 6.03 18.27 -3.86
N GLU A 295 6.49 19.03 -2.87
CA GLU A 295 6.88 20.45 -3.05
C GLU A 295 8.37 20.60 -3.40
N GLU A 296 9.27 19.85 -2.74
CA GLU A 296 10.72 19.97 -2.99
C GLU A 296 11.19 19.06 -4.12
N ALA A 297 10.82 17.76 -4.06
CA ALA A 297 11.17 16.79 -5.10
C ALA A 297 10.29 16.91 -6.36
N GLN A 298 9.19 17.68 -6.32
CA GLN A 298 8.30 18.01 -7.44
C GLN A 298 7.76 16.77 -8.19
N LEU A 299 7.60 15.64 -7.52
CA LEU A 299 7.12 14.41 -8.16
C LEU A 299 5.63 14.49 -8.56
N SER A 300 4.91 15.48 -8.09
CA SER A 300 3.53 15.77 -8.49
C SER A 300 3.37 16.29 -9.93
N ILE A 301 4.46 16.57 -10.65
CA ILE A 301 4.44 17.14 -12.00
C ILE A 301 4.22 16.07 -13.08
N LEU A 302 4.72 14.85 -12.86
CA LEU A 302 4.72 13.78 -13.86
C LEU A 302 3.65 12.72 -13.58
N LYS A 303 2.89 12.36 -14.60
CA LYS A 303 1.82 11.35 -14.48
C LYS A 303 2.38 9.94 -14.21
N ASP A 304 3.32 9.47 -15.00
CA ASP A 304 3.93 8.14 -14.90
C ASP A 304 5.40 8.18 -15.35
N PRO A 305 6.33 8.50 -14.44
CA PRO A 305 7.74 8.57 -14.80
C PRO A 305 8.38 7.20 -15.07
N LEU A 306 7.70 6.11 -14.72
CA LEU A 306 8.21 4.74 -14.87
C LEU A 306 7.57 3.97 -16.02
N GLN A 307 6.72 4.62 -16.82
CA GLN A 307 6.11 3.99 -18.00
C GLN A 307 7.20 3.50 -18.97
N GLY A 308 7.14 2.21 -19.31
CA GLY A 308 8.11 1.58 -20.21
C GLY A 308 9.43 1.18 -19.56
N ALA A 309 9.59 1.33 -18.23
CA ALA A 309 10.72 0.76 -17.51
C ALA A 309 10.59 -0.76 -17.45
N TYR A 310 11.44 -1.50 -18.18
CA TYR A 310 11.33 -2.95 -18.38
C TYR A 310 11.13 -3.74 -17.07
N LEU A 311 11.93 -3.49 -16.05
CA LEU A 311 11.79 -4.18 -14.77
C LEU A 311 10.40 -3.96 -14.15
N ILE A 312 9.91 -2.73 -14.15
CA ILE A 312 8.60 -2.39 -13.58
C ILE A 312 7.47 -3.08 -14.36
N GLU A 313 7.54 -3.07 -15.68
CA GLU A 313 6.54 -3.73 -16.52
C GLU A 313 6.55 -5.26 -16.34
N GLN A 314 7.74 -5.87 -16.26
CA GLN A 314 7.87 -7.31 -16.01
C GLN A 314 7.38 -7.69 -14.61
N LEU A 315 7.72 -6.93 -13.57
CA LEU A 315 7.23 -7.14 -12.21
C LEU A 315 5.71 -6.98 -12.14
N THR A 316 5.16 -5.97 -12.80
CA THR A 316 3.71 -5.74 -12.89
C THR A 316 3.01 -6.95 -13.51
N LEU A 317 3.53 -7.46 -14.63
CA LEU A 317 2.98 -8.64 -15.31
C LEU A 317 3.10 -9.91 -14.45
N ALA A 318 4.21 -10.10 -13.77
CA ALA A 318 4.45 -11.25 -12.90
C ALA A 318 3.48 -11.24 -11.70
N LEU A 319 3.33 -10.11 -11.04
CA LEU A 319 2.38 -9.94 -9.93
C LEU A 319 0.93 -10.12 -10.40
N LEU A 320 0.57 -9.55 -11.56
CA LEU A 320 -0.75 -9.72 -12.16
C LEU A 320 -1.07 -11.21 -12.35
N LYS A 321 -0.21 -11.95 -13.04
CA LYS A 321 -0.40 -13.39 -13.32
C LYS A 321 -0.52 -14.20 -12.03
N LYS A 322 0.35 -13.93 -11.05
CA LYS A 322 0.41 -14.65 -9.80
C LYS A 322 -0.81 -14.38 -8.93
N SER A 323 -1.20 -13.11 -8.81
CA SER A 323 -2.38 -12.70 -8.03
C SER A 323 -3.66 -13.25 -8.65
N TRP A 324 -3.78 -13.22 -9.98
CA TRP A 324 -4.94 -13.78 -10.68
C TRP A 324 -5.05 -15.29 -10.49
N ALA A 325 -3.94 -16.02 -10.65
CA ALA A 325 -3.91 -17.46 -10.44
C ALA A 325 -4.29 -17.84 -9.00
N LEU A 326 -3.81 -17.08 -8.01
CA LEU A 326 -4.17 -17.30 -6.61
C LEU A 326 -5.65 -16.95 -6.35
N LEU A 327 -6.16 -15.86 -6.92
CA LEU A 327 -7.59 -15.50 -6.86
C LEU A 327 -8.46 -16.66 -7.37
N CYS A 328 -8.19 -17.17 -8.58
CA CYS A 328 -8.96 -18.28 -9.15
C CYS A 328 -8.88 -19.55 -8.28
N HIS A 329 -7.72 -19.83 -7.69
CA HIS A 329 -7.57 -20.96 -6.76
C HIS A 329 -8.41 -20.78 -5.50
N LEU A 330 -8.35 -19.58 -4.87
CA LEU A 330 -9.11 -19.27 -3.66
C LEU A 330 -10.63 -19.30 -3.93
N ASP A 331 -11.07 -18.73 -5.04
CA ASP A 331 -12.47 -18.73 -5.44
C ASP A 331 -13.03 -20.16 -5.59
N GLY A 332 -12.27 -21.03 -6.27
CA GLY A 332 -12.61 -22.45 -6.38
C GLY A 332 -12.67 -23.24 -5.07
N MET A 333 -12.09 -22.69 -3.97
CA MET A 333 -12.13 -23.29 -2.64
C MET A 333 -13.42 -22.96 -1.85
N GLY A 334 -14.21 -21.98 -2.27
CA GLY A 334 -15.44 -21.58 -1.61
C GLY A 334 -15.22 -21.28 -0.12
N GLN A 335 -15.92 -21.97 0.77
CA GLN A 335 -15.83 -21.76 2.22
C GLN A 335 -14.43 -22.03 2.83
N ALA A 336 -13.56 -22.79 2.15
CA ALA A 336 -12.21 -23.04 2.60
C ALA A 336 -11.21 -21.93 2.20
N ALA A 337 -11.61 -20.95 1.39
CA ALA A 337 -10.75 -19.88 0.90
C ALA A 337 -10.05 -19.08 2.00
N PRO A 338 -10.70 -18.68 3.12
CA PRO A 338 -10.04 -17.94 4.19
C PRO A 338 -8.88 -18.71 4.83
N GLU A 339 -9.03 -20.02 5.04
CA GLU A 339 -7.97 -20.84 5.61
C GLU A 339 -6.81 -21.04 4.61
N LYS A 340 -7.12 -21.18 3.31
CA LYS A 340 -6.10 -21.25 2.26
C LYS A 340 -5.33 -19.93 2.11
N LEU A 341 -6.02 -18.82 2.19
CA LEU A 341 -5.37 -17.48 2.22
C LEU A 341 -4.42 -17.37 3.42
N LYS A 342 -4.87 -17.80 4.59
CA LYS A 342 -4.06 -17.84 5.81
C LYS A 342 -2.82 -18.72 5.67
N GLU A 343 -2.95 -19.92 5.09
CA GLU A 343 -1.82 -20.81 4.81
C GLU A 343 -0.77 -20.11 3.92
N ALA A 344 -1.19 -19.44 2.85
CA ALA A 344 -0.32 -18.68 1.96
C ALA A 344 0.41 -17.53 2.70
N ILE A 345 -0.29 -16.84 3.60
CA ILE A 345 0.29 -15.80 4.44
C ILE A 345 1.33 -16.38 5.41
N ILE A 346 1.04 -17.51 6.06
CA ILE A 346 1.97 -18.18 6.97
C ILE A 346 3.26 -18.58 6.24
N GLN A 347 3.15 -19.09 5.02
CA GLN A 347 4.34 -19.44 4.21
C GLN A 347 5.21 -18.20 3.96
N THR A 348 4.61 -17.10 3.53
CA THR A 348 5.34 -15.84 3.30
C THR A 348 5.95 -15.28 4.58
N ARG A 349 5.20 -15.34 5.68
CA ARG A 349 5.64 -14.92 7.01
C ARG A 349 6.90 -15.71 7.44
N ASN A 350 6.91 -17.02 7.25
CA ASN A 350 8.04 -17.87 7.57
C ASN A 350 9.27 -17.53 6.72
N ILE A 351 9.11 -17.29 5.43
CA ILE A 351 10.20 -16.85 4.55
C ILE A 351 10.79 -15.52 5.03
N ARG A 352 9.95 -14.54 5.40
CA ARG A 352 10.41 -13.25 5.94
C ARG A 352 11.21 -13.41 7.22
N LEU A 353 10.76 -14.27 8.14
CA LEU A 353 11.45 -14.58 9.39
C LEU A 353 12.78 -15.26 9.15
N GLU A 354 12.81 -16.27 8.28
CA GLU A 354 14.04 -16.99 7.92
C GLU A 354 15.09 -16.02 7.31
N GLN A 355 14.68 -15.18 6.37
CA GLN A 355 15.58 -14.20 5.78
C GLN A 355 16.08 -13.15 6.78
N PHE A 356 15.24 -12.77 7.72
CA PHE A 356 15.61 -11.84 8.77
C PHE A 356 16.62 -12.48 9.73
N HIS A 357 16.39 -13.70 10.19
CA HIS A 357 17.28 -14.42 11.11
C HIS A 357 18.61 -14.83 10.46
N SER A 358 18.60 -15.18 9.18
CA SER A 358 19.83 -15.50 8.43
C SER A 358 20.64 -14.26 8.03
N GLY A 359 20.10 -13.04 8.21
CA GLY A 359 20.71 -11.81 7.74
C GLY A 359 20.61 -11.59 6.22
N ALA A 360 19.91 -12.45 5.49
CA ALA A 360 19.67 -12.27 4.06
C ALA A 360 18.78 -11.04 3.77
N ASN A 361 17.87 -10.70 4.69
CA ASN A 361 17.14 -9.44 4.69
C ASN A 361 17.76 -8.49 5.72
N THR A 362 18.42 -7.45 5.23
CA THR A 362 19.05 -6.43 6.06
C THR A 362 18.06 -5.35 6.46
N LEU A 363 17.92 -5.16 7.78
CA LEU A 363 17.17 -4.04 8.37
C LEU A 363 18.13 -3.18 9.21
N ILE A 364 18.42 -1.98 8.73
CA ILE A 364 19.37 -1.06 9.36
C ILE A 364 18.89 -0.71 10.78
N GLY A 365 19.82 -0.75 11.74
CA GLY A 365 19.53 -0.50 13.16
C GLY A 365 18.81 -1.65 13.87
N ILE A 366 18.49 -2.77 13.17
CA ILE A 366 17.83 -3.94 13.76
C ILE A 366 18.72 -5.17 13.73
N ASN A 367 19.10 -5.67 12.52
CA ASN A 367 19.98 -6.82 12.36
C ASN A 367 21.31 -6.49 11.65
N ALA A 368 21.48 -5.24 11.19
CA ALA A 368 22.71 -4.74 10.60
C ALA A 368 22.91 -3.27 10.95
N PHE A 369 24.15 -2.80 10.97
CA PHE A 369 24.52 -1.41 11.30
C PHE A 369 23.91 -0.91 12.62
N MET A 370 23.85 -1.80 13.61
CA MET A 370 23.34 -1.47 14.93
C MET A 370 24.32 -0.53 15.65
N ASN A 371 23.76 0.40 16.43
CA ASN A 371 24.53 1.19 17.38
C ASN A 371 24.47 0.47 18.74
N GLU A 372 25.62 0.22 19.35
CA GLU A 372 25.72 -0.46 20.67
C GLU A 372 25.01 0.30 21.79
N PHE A 373 24.79 1.59 21.62
CA PHE A 373 24.09 2.45 22.58
C PHE A 373 22.59 2.49 22.36
N ASP A 374 22.07 1.87 21.29
CA ASP A 374 20.64 1.84 21.02
C ASP A 374 19.96 0.82 21.93
N SER A 375 19.08 1.34 22.78
CA SER A 375 18.18 0.54 23.59
C SER A 375 16.74 0.86 23.19
N PRO A 376 15.77 -0.05 23.39
CA PRO A 376 14.36 0.28 23.15
C PRO A 376 13.97 1.53 23.91
N LYS A 377 13.49 2.56 23.20
CA LYS A 377 13.08 3.85 23.77
C LYS A 377 11.63 3.85 24.24
N ALA A 378 10.92 2.78 23.96
CA ALA A 378 9.53 2.58 24.33
C ALA A 378 9.19 1.08 24.37
N GLU A 379 8.08 0.74 25.00
CA GLU A 379 7.50 -0.60 24.93
C GLU A 379 6.61 -0.73 23.70
N TRP A 380 6.51 -1.96 23.17
CA TRP A 380 5.63 -2.29 22.04
C TRP A 380 4.17 -2.26 22.49
N ALA A 381 3.33 -1.57 21.75
CA ALA A 381 1.89 -1.70 21.88
C ALA A 381 1.41 -3.13 21.56
N GLU A 382 0.24 -3.49 22.04
CA GLU A 382 -0.41 -4.74 21.64
C GLU A 382 -0.65 -4.74 20.11
N SER A 383 -0.35 -5.88 19.49
CA SER A 383 -0.56 -6.03 18.05
C SER A 383 -1.97 -6.57 17.79
N PRO A 384 -2.73 -5.95 16.90
CA PRO A 384 -4.00 -6.52 16.43
C PRO A 384 -3.79 -7.93 15.87
N THR A 385 -4.86 -8.73 15.92
CA THR A 385 -4.87 -10.10 15.39
C THR A 385 -5.88 -10.20 14.25
N VAL A 386 -5.42 -10.68 13.10
CA VAL A 386 -6.23 -10.86 11.88
C VAL A 386 -6.07 -12.29 11.40
N LEU A 387 -7.15 -12.98 11.08
CA LEU A 387 -7.15 -14.41 10.74
C LEU A 387 -6.48 -15.29 11.81
N GLY A 388 -6.48 -14.86 13.07
CA GLY A 388 -5.76 -15.53 14.16
C GLY A 388 -4.23 -15.37 14.14
N LEU A 389 -3.70 -14.43 13.35
CA LEU A 389 -2.28 -14.10 13.27
C LEU A 389 -2.05 -12.67 13.80
N PRO A 390 -1.09 -12.44 14.71
CA PRO A 390 -0.71 -11.09 15.11
C PRO A 390 0.07 -10.41 13.98
N TYR A 391 0.11 -9.08 13.99
CA TYR A 391 0.96 -8.32 13.07
C TYR A 391 2.41 -8.82 13.12
N LEU A 392 3.03 -8.91 11.96
CA LEU A 392 4.43 -9.27 11.81
C LEU A 392 5.28 -8.02 11.99
N ILE A 393 5.98 -7.92 13.11
CA ILE A 393 6.95 -6.86 13.39
C ILE A 393 8.29 -7.57 13.65
N LEU A 394 9.21 -7.47 12.69
CA LEU A 394 10.43 -8.29 12.69
C LEU A 394 11.31 -8.05 13.92
N GLU A 395 11.47 -6.80 14.36
CA GLU A 395 12.24 -6.51 15.59
C GLU A 395 11.60 -7.11 16.83
N LYS A 396 10.25 -7.07 16.96
CA LYS A 396 9.51 -7.60 18.12
C LYS A 396 9.66 -9.11 18.26
N ILE A 397 9.89 -9.82 17.14
CA ILE A 397 10.04 -11.28 17.12
C ILE A 397 11.51 -11.70 17.29
N ALA A 398 12.46 -10.79 17.01
CA ALA A 398 13.89 -11.03 17.13
C ALA A 398 14.41 -11.01 18.59
N VAL A 399 13.60 -10.51 19.52
CA VAL A 399 13.87 -10.44 20.97
C VAL A 399 13.25 -11.65 21.67
#